data_155c8f60e4d8d22ab08a78d617baf23d
#
_entry.id   155c8f60e4d8d22ab08a78d617baf23d
#
_cell.length_a   1.000
_cell.length_b   1.000
_cell.length_c   1.000
_cell.angle_alpha   90.00
_cell.angle_beta   90.00
_cell.angle_gamma   90.00
#
_symmetry.space_group_name_H-M   'P 1'
#
loop_
_entity.id
_entity.type
_entity.pdbx_description
1 polymer ?
#
loop_
_entity_poly.entity_id
_entity_poly.type
_entity_poly.pdbx_seq_one_letter_code
_entity_poly.pdbx_strand_id
1 'polypeptide(L)'
;MKYSIIVPVFNRPDEVSELLESLTHQTVKDFEVIIVEDGSKIPCKEVCDAYKDKMDIQYFFKENSGPGQSRNYGAERASGEYLLILDSDVVLPENYLKAVNDELSREPAD
;
A
#
# COMPACT_ATOMS: atom_id res chain seq x y z
N MET A 1 -13.62 3.43 4.52
CA MET A 1 -12.29 2.83 4.33
C MET A 1 -11.52 2.91 5.63
N LYS A 2 -11.08 1.80 6.17
CA LYS A 2 -10.37 1.82 7.45
C LYS A 2 -8.88 2.09 7.29
N TYR A 3 -8.25 1.42 6.34
CA TYR A 3 -6.81 1.55 6.14
C TYR A 3 -6.47 2.13 4.78
N SER A 4 -5.50 3.03 4.76
CA SER A 4 -4.84 3.45 3.53
C SER A 4 -3.41 2.92 3.57
N ILE A 5 -3.11 1.99 2.69
CA ILE A 5 -1.78 1.37 2.62
C ILE A 5 -0.96 2.13 1.59
N ILE A 6 0.07 2.81 2.06
CA ILE A 6 0.91 3.67 1.22
C ILE A 6 2.22 2.94 0.93
N VAL A 7 2.52 2.78 -0.35
CA VAL A 7 3.69 2.03 -0.79
C VAL A 7 4.53 2.89 -1.73
N PRO A 8 5.62 3.47 -1.23
CA PRO A 8 6.59 4.14 -2.11
C PRO A 8 7.34 3.10 -2.93
N VAL A 9 7.50 3.35 -4.21
CA VAL A 9 8.11 2.38 -5.14
C VAL A 9 9.17 3.07 -5.98
N PHE A 10 10.33 2.41 -6.14
CA PHE A 10 11.36 2.87 -7.05
C PHE A 10 12.00 1.66 -7.73
N ASN A 11 11.70 1.47 -9.03
CA ASN A 11 12.27 0.39 -9.86
C ASN A 11 12.09 -1.02 -9.27
N ARG A 12 10.86 -1.33 -8.77
CA ARG A 12 10.60 -2.62 -8.10
C ARG A 12 9.27 -3.25 -8.52
N PRO A 13 9.00 -3.44 -9.84
CA PRO A 13 7.70 -3.99 -10.24
C PRO A 13 7.46 -5.40 -9.73
N ASP A 14 8.50 -6.24 -9.65
CA ASP A 14 8.35 -7.61 -9.17
C ASP A 14 7.96 -7.65 -7.69
N GLU A 15 8.58 -6.80 -6.87
CA GLU A 15 8.26 -6.71 -5.45
C GLU A 15 6.84 -6.21 -5.24
N VAL A 16 6.40 -5.23 -6.04
CA VAL A 16 5.03 -4.73 -5.96
C VAL A 16 4.04 -5.84 -6.31
N SER A 17 4.35 -6.65 -7.31
CA SER A 17 3.50 -7.78 -7.69
C SER A 17 3.31 -8.75 -6.51
N GLU A 18 4.38 -9.10 -5.83
CA GLU A 18 4.32 -10.01 -4.67
C GLU A 18 3.53 -9.38 -3.51
N LEU A 19 3.74 -8.10 -3.25
CA LEU A 19 3.01 -7.39 -2.20
C LEU A 19 1.52 -7.36 -2.51
N LEU A 20 1.14 -6.99 -3.73
CA LEU A 20 -0.28 -6.93 -4.12
C LEU A 20 -0.92 -8.30 -4.06
N GLU A 21 -0.21 -9.35 -4.47
CA GLU A 21 -0.72 -10.71 -4.34
C GLU A 21 -1.01 -11.04 -2.87
N SER A 22 -0.09 -10.71 -1.97
CA SER A 22 -0.30 -10.96 -0.54
C SER A 22 -1.48 -10.15 0.02
N LEU A 23 -1.75 -8.97 -0.53
CA LEU A 23 -2.88 -8.16 -0.10
C LEU A 23 -4.22 -8.73 -0.58
N THR A 24 -4.25 -9.44 -1.72
CA THR A 24 -5.49 -10.08 -2.18
C THR A 24 -5.95 -11.18 -1.23
N HIS A 25 -5.05 -11.75 -0.44
CA HIS A 25 -5.35 -12.84 0.47
C HIS A 25 -5.64 -12.40 1.90
N GLN A 26 -5.67 -11.10 2.16
CA GLN A 26 -5.99 -10.62 3.50
C GLN A 26 -7.42 -10.98 3.89
N THR A 27 -7.61 -11.40 5.15
CA THR A 27 -8.94 -11.70 5.67
C THR A 27 -9.76 -10.43 5.92
N VAL A 28 -9.09 -9.30 6.19
CA VAL A 28 -9.73 -7.99 6.31
C VAL A 28 -9.60 -7.27 4.97
N LYS A 29 -10.74 -6.80 4.44
CA LYS A 29 -10.81 -6.21 3.10
C LYS A 29 -11.04 -4.70 3.09
N ASP A 30 -11.20 -4.06 4.23
CA ASP A 30 -11.54 -2.64 4.30
C ASP A 30 -10.29 -1.77 4.21
N PHE A 31 -9.68 -1.76 3.03
CA PHE A 31 -8.48 -0.96 2.78
C PHE A 31 -8.40 -0.48 1.33
N GLU A 32 -7.63 0.57 1.12
CA GLU A 32 -7.20 1.00 -0.20
C GLU A 32 -5.67 0.92 -0.25
N VAL A 33 -5.12 0.79 -1.45
CA VAL A 33 -3.68 0.76 -1.67
C VAL A 33 -3.29 1.98 -2.51
N ILE A 34 -2.34 2.75 -2.03
CA ILE A 34 -1.84 3.92 -2.74
C ILE A 34 -0.38 3.66 -3.11
N ILE A 35 -0.15 3.42 -4.39
CA ILE A 35 1.18 3.18 -4.92
C ILE A 35 1.74 4.51 -5.41
N VAL A 36 2.89 4.90 -4.86
CA VAL A 36 3.55 6.14 -5.27
C VAL A 36 4.87 5.78 -5.93
N GLU A 37 4.89 5.87 -7.25
CA GLU A 37 6.07 5.58 -8.06
C GLU A 37 6.99 6.80 -8.06
N ASP A 38 8.18 6.65 -7.48
CA ASP A 38 9.11 7.74 -7.29
C ASP A 38 10.12 7.83 -8.43
N GLY A 39 9.63 8.20 -9.62
CA GLY A 39 10.49 8.43 -10.78
C GLY A 39 11.17 7.18 -11.32
N SER A 40 10.52 6.02 -11.24
CA SER A 40 11.10 4.76 -11.71
C SER A 40 11.33 4.76 -13.20
N LYS A 41 12.42 4.14 -13.63
CA LYS A 41 12.65 3.81 -15.05
C LYS A 41 11.93 2.54 -15.45
N ILE A 42 11.68 1.65 -14.47
CA ILE A 42 10.94 0.41 -14.66
C ILE A 42 9.68 0.53 -13.80
N PRO A 43 8.59 1.11 -14.34
CA PRO A 43 7.40 1.38 -13.54
C PRO A 43 6.56 0.12 -13.30
N CYS A 44 5.74 0.16 -12.25
CA CYS A 44 4.87 -0.94 -11.88
C CYS A 44 3.40 -0.70 -12.26
N LYS A 45 3.13 0.24 -13.17
CA LYS A 45 1.76 0.57 -13.56
C LYS A 45 0.98 -0.63 -14.06
N GLU A 46 1.59 -1.44 -14.93
CA GLU A 46 0.93 -2.63 -15.48
C GLU A 46 0.62 -3.65 -14.39
N VAL A 47 1.52 -3.80 -13.43
CA VAL A 47 1.29 -4.68 -12.27
C VAL A 47 0.07 -4.20 -11.49
N CYS A 48 0.01 -2.90 -11.21
CA CYS A 48 -1.13 -2.33 -10.48
C CYS A 48 -2.44 -2.52 -11.24
N ASP A 49 -2.42 -2.30 -12.56
CA ASP A 49 -3.62 -2.47 -13.40
C ASP A 49 -4.15 -3.91 -13.34
N ALA A 50 -3.26 -4.89 -13.22
CA ALA A 50 -3.64 -6.30 -13.15
C ALA A 50 -4.42 -6.64 -11.87
N TYR A 51 -4.30 -5.83 -10.81
CA TYR A 51 -4.97 -6.07 -9.53
C TYR A 51 -6.12 -5.12 -9.25
N LYS A 52 -6.44 -4.19 -10.14
CA LYS A 52 -7.47 -3.18 -9.88
C LYS A 52 -8.86 -3.74 -9.71
N ASP A 53 -9.15 -4.90 -10.29
CA ASP A 53 -10.44 -5.56 -10.13
C ASP A 53 -10.53 -6.38 -8.83
N LYS A 54 -9.43 -6.53 -8.12
CA LYS A 54 -9.36 -7.33 -6.89
C LYS A 54 -9.35 -6.48 -5.62
N MET A 55 -8.93 -5.23 -5.72
CA MET A 55 -8.85 -4.32 -4.59
C MET A 55 -8.82 -2.87 -5.10
N ASP A 56 -9.07 -1.93 -4.19
CA ASP A 56 -9.02 -0.50 -4.52
C ASP A 56 -7.56 -0.05 -4.55
N ILE A 57 -7.01 0.11 -5.75
CA ILE A 57 -5.64 0.55 -5.97
C ILE A 57 -5.64 1.89 -6.68
N GLN A 58 -4.90 2.85 -6.13
CA GLN A 58 -4.63 4.13 -6.77
C GLN A 58 -3.14 4.19 -7.08
N TYR A 59 -2.81 4.49 -8.32
CA TYR A 59 -1.43 4.55 -8.78
C TYR A 59 -1.06 5.98 -9.15
N PHE A 60 0.06 6.47 -8.61
CA PHE A 60 0.58 7.80 -8.90
C PHE A 60 2.04 7.71 -9.28
N PHE A 61 2.41 8.41 -10.35
CA PHE A 61 3.80 8.54 -10.79
C PHE A 61 4.22 9.98 -10.57
N LYS A 62 5.39 10.19 -9.95
CA LYS A 62 5.92 11.51 -9.71
C LYS A 62 7.42 11.53 -9.98
N GLU A 63 8.01 12.72 -10.07
CA GLU A 63 9.45 12.87 -10.20
C GLU A 63 10.14 12.36 -8.96
N ASN A 64 11.35 11.79 -9.13
CA ASN A 64 12.14 11.25 -8.04
C ASN A 64 12.45 12.35 -7.02
N SER A 65 12.07 12.13 -5.78
CA SER A 65 12.31 13.09 -4.69
C SER A 65 12.56 12.40 -3.35
N GLY A 66 12.65 11.07 -3.36
CA GLY A 66 12.98 10.29 -2.18
C GLY A 66 11.77 9.71 -1.46
N PRO A 67 12.00 8.69 -0.61
CA PRO A 67 10.92 7.95 0.05
C PRO A 67 10.11 8.79 1.03
N GLY A 68 10.73 9.75 1.71
CA GLY A 68 10.00 10.64 2.64
C GLY A 68 8.94 11.46 1.94
N GLN A 69 9.27 12.05 0.80
CA GLN A 69 8.31 12.83 0.02
C GLN A 69 7.25 11.94 -0.63
N SER A 70 7.63 10.74 -1.04
CA SER A 70 6.67 9.78 -1.59
C SER A 70 5.63 9.37 -0.55
N ARG A 71 6.04 9.14 0.70
CA ARG A 71 5.11 8.85 1.79
C ARG A 71 4.15 10.01 2.03
N ASN A 72 4.65 11.23 2.06
CA ASN A 72 3.82 12.42 2.23
C ASN A 72 2.84 12.58 1.07
N TYR A 73 3.31 12.34 -0.14
CA TYR A 73 2.47 12.40 -1.34
C TYR A 73 1.29 11.43 -1.23
N GLY A 74 1.57 10.19 -0.82
CA GLY A 74 0.54 9.18 -0.61
C GLY A 74 -0.40 9.53 0.53
N ALA A 75 0.14 10.03 1.63
CA ALA A 75 -0.66 10.41 2.80
C ALA A 75 -1.67 11.51 2.48
N GLU A 76 -1.29 12.48 1.66
CA GLU A 76 -2.18 13.57 1.24
C GLU A 76 -3.37 13.07 0.45
N ARG A 77 -3.27 11.90 -0.18
CA ARG A 77 -4.32 11.32 -1.02
C ARG A 77 -5.09 10.20 -0.33
N ALA A 78 -4.71 9.87 0.89
CA ALA A 78 -5.33 8.80 1.65
C ALA A 78 -6.71 9.20 2.15
N SER A 79 -7.64 8.25 2.14
CA SER A 79 -9.00 8.46 2.64
C SER A 79 -9.32 7.59 3.86
N GLY A 80 -8.41 6.69 4.24
CA GLY A 80 -8.62 5.79 5.38
C GLY A 80 -8.43 6.46 6.73
N GLU A 81 -8.95 5.82 7.77
CA GLU A 81 -8.78 6.31 9.14
C GLU A 81 -7.34 6.14 9.64
N TYR A 82 -6.67 5.08 9.17
CA TYR A 82 -5.30 4.77 9.57
C TYR A 82 -4.42 4.65 8.34
N LEU A 83 -3.21 5.16 8.46
CA LEU A 83 -2.20 5.06 7.41
C LEU A 83 -1.23 3.95 7.76
N LEU A 84 -1.03 3.01 6.83
CA LEU A 84 -0.02 1.97 6.94
C LEU A 84 0.99 2.19 5.83
N ILE A 85 2.24 2.44 6.19
CA ILE A 85 3.29 2.67 5.22
C ILE A 85 4.11 1.40 5.12
N LEU A 86 4.13 0.79 3.95
CA LEU A 86 4.83 -0.48 3.71
C LEU A 86 5.89 -0.30 2.65
N ASP A 87 7.02 -0.96 2.84
CA ASP A 87 8.04 -1.05 1.79
C ASP A 87 7.57 -2.02 0.72
N SER A 88 8.01 -1.80 -0.52
CA SER A 88 7.57 -2.62 -1.66
C SER A 88 8.06 -4.06 -1.57
N ASP A 89 9.07 -4.34 -0.76
CA ASP A 89 9.69 -5.66 -0.65
C ASP A 89 9.08 -6.57 0.42
N VAL A 90 7.93 -6.19 0.99
CA VAL A 90 7.28 -7.01 2.01
C VAL A 90 6.23 -7.91 1.37
N VAL A 91 6.08 -9.10 1.96
CA VAL A 91 4.99 -10.05 1.66
C VAL A 91 4.25 -10.30 2.97
N LEU A 92 2.96 -10.03 2.97
CA LEU A 92 2.19 -10.04 4.21
C LEU A 92 1.50 -11.38 4.44
N PRO A 93 1.47 -11.88 5.69
CA PRO A 93 0.64 -13.05 6.00
C PRO A 93 -0.85 -12.70 5.86
N GLU A 94 -1.68 -13.71 5.65
CA GLU A 94 -3.12 -13.52 5.39
C GLU A 94 -3.84 -12.76 6.50
N ASN A 95 -3.37 -12.87 7.72
CA ASN A 95 -4.00 -12.26 8.89
C ASN A 95 -3.30 -10.99 9.35
N TYR A 96 -2.49 -10.36 8.50
CA TYR A 96 -1.75 -9.15 8.90
C TYR A 96 -2.70 -8.04 9.35
N LEU A 97 -3.68 -7.69 8.51
CA LEU A 97 -4.62 -6.63 8.85
C LEU A 97 -5.54 -7.02 10.00
N LYS A 98 -5.87 -8.31 10.11
CA LYS A 98 -6.64 -8.79 11.26
C LYS A 98 -5.86 -8.58 12.55
N ALA A 99 -4.55 -8.87 12.53
CA ALA A 99 -3.69 -8.65 13.69
C ALA A 99 -3.61 -7.16 14.05
N VAL A 100 -3.55 -6.27 13.04
CA VAL A 100 -3.58 -4.83 13.26
C VAL A 100 -4.91 -4.42 13.90
N ASN A 101 -6.04 -4.95 13.39
CA ASN A 101 -7.34 -4.68 13.99
C ASN A 101 -7.40 -5.11 15.46
N ASP A 102 -6.91 -6.31 15.75
CA ASP A 102 -6.92 -6.84 17.11
C ASP A 102 -6.07 -5.96 18.05
N GLU A 103 -4.93 -5.50 17.57
CA GLU A 103 -4.06 -4.63 18.35
C GLU A 103 -4.72 -3.28 18.63
N LEU A 104 -5.37 -2.69 17.64
CA LEU A 104 -6.08 -1.43 17.80
C LEU A 104 -7.25 -1.55 18.77
N SER A 105 -7.93 -2.69 18.77
CA SER A 105 -9.06 -2.92 19.68
C SER A 105 -8.60 -3.17 21.10
N ARG A 106 -7.44 -3.81 21.26
CA ARG A 106 -6.91 -4.19 22.56
C ARG A 106 -6.27 -3.01 23.29
N GLU A 107 -5.76 -2.05 22.54
CA GLU A 107 -5.08 -0.89 23.07
C GLU A 107 -5.90 0.37 22.81
N PRO A 108 -6.90 0.65 23.64
CA PRO A 108 -7.68 1.87 23.45
C PRO A 108 -6.80 3.09 23.54
N ALA A 109 -7.04 4.04 22.64
CA ALA A 109 -6.32 5.30 22.65
C ALA A 109 -6.65 6.05 23.93
N ASP A 110 -5.63 6.45 24.62
CA ASP A 110 -5.80 7.24 25.85
C ASP A 110 -5.79 8.73 25.53
#